data_7ae46462d36c65784ee0b8726272ab9c
#
_entry.id   7ae46462d36c65784ee0b8726272ab9c
#
_cell.length_a   1.000
_cell.length_b   1.000
_cell.length_c   1.000
_cell.angle_alpha   90.00
_cell.angle_beta   90.00
_cell.angle_gamma   90.00
#
_symmetry.space_group_name_H-M   'P 1'
#
loop_
_entity.id
_entity.type
_entity.pdbx_description
1 polymer ?
#
loop_
_entity_poly.entity_id
_entity_poly.type
_entity_poly.pdbx_seq_one_letter_code
_entity_poly.pdbx_strand_id
1 'polypeptide(L)'
;MRRFNLRSLRFGSDSEAWRSLPVETAPFVFGGVEYVVPGGVVELELDAARVDDQLTLKAHLETEIEGPCQRCLGDARVPVEASGIDYVRHGDSEGAEFDDDEDEAPEGYARGFVLDVERWVRDLIGEALPLQIVCREDCAGLCPTCGADLNEDPGHTHEE
;
A
#
# COMPACT_ATOMS: atom_id res chain seq x y z
N MET A 1 1.67 -7.65 11.03
CA MET A 1 3.14 -7.73 11.33
C MET A 1 3.83 -6.49 10.77
N ARG A 2 4.69 -5.81 11.54
CA ARG A 2 5.37 -4.56 11.11
C ARG A 2 6.74 -4.82 10.46
N ARG A 3 7.55 -5.68 11.05
CA ARG A 3 8.93 -5.97 10.60
C ARG A 3 9.14 -7.47 10.40
N PHE A 4 9.92 -7.83 9.38
CA PHE A 4 10.24 -9.21 9.05
C PHE A 4 11.75 -9.44 9.04
N ASN A 5 12.21 -10.53 9.69
CA ASN A 5 13.63 -10.89 9.72
C ASN A 5 13.98 -11.77 8.51
N LEU A 6 14.73 -11.23 7.56
CA LEU A 6 15.16 -11.90 6.33
C LEU A 6 16.03 -13.14 6.58
N ARG A 7 16.71 -13.24 7.74
CA ARG A 7 17.46 -14.43 8.14
C ARG A 7 16.55 -15.66 8.38
N SER A 8 15.26 -15.45 8.56
CA SER A 8 14.28 -16.54 8.69
C SER A 8 13.87 -17.18 7.37
N LEU A 9 14.25 -16.58 6.24
CA LEU A 9 14.01 -17.15 4.91
C LEU A 9 14.75 -18.48 4.73
N ARG A 10 14.05 -19.43 4.15
CA ARG A 10 14.59 -20.75 3.81
C ARG A 10 14.78 -20.81 2.30
N PHE A 11 16.03 -20.67 1.87
CA PHE A 11 16.40 -20.73 0.46
C PHE A 11 16.47 -22.18 -0.02
N GLY A 12 15.91 -22.42 -1.20
CA GLY A 12 16.05 -23.68 -1.92
C GLY A 12 17.44 -23.85 -2.55
N SER A 13 17.62 -24.94 -3.29
CA SER A 13 18.86 -25.21 -4.04
C SER A 13 19.14 -24.22 -5.18
N ASP A 14 18.11 -23.51 -5.61
CA ASP A 14 18.09 -22.44 -6.63
C ASP A 14 18.40 -21.06 -6.06
N SER A 15 18.70 -20.97 -4.76
CA SER A 15 18.92 -19.72 -4.03
C SER A 15 17.70 -18.79 -4.00
N GLU A 16 16.50 -19.34 -4.14
CA GLU A 16 15.22 -18.62 -4.05
C GLU A 16 14.45 -19.00 -2.78
N ALA A 17 13.67 -18.08 -2.27
CA ALA A 17 12.75 -18.27 -1.15
C ALA A 17 11.48 -17.48 -1.37
N TRP A 18 10.34 -18.02 -0.93
CA TRP A 18 9.03 -17.35 -0.96
C TRP A 18 8.37 -17.34 0.41
N ARG A 19 7.61 -16.30 0.70
CA ARG A 19 6.78 -16.16 1.91
C ARG A 19 5.53 -15.35 1.62
N SER A 20 4.39 -15.76 2.23
CA SER A 20 3.25 -14.89 2.46
C SER A 20 3.34 -14.32 3.87
N LEU A 21 3.16 -13.01 4.00
CA LEU A 21 3.30 -12.27 5.24
C LEU A 21 2.02 -11.45 5.50
N PRO A 22 1.27 -11.73 6.59
CA PRO A 22 0.15 -10.90 6.98
C PRO A 22 0.65 -9.58 7.58
N VAL A 23 0.37 -8.47 6.91
CA VAL A 23 0.80 -7.13 7.29
C VAL A 23 -0.40 -6.32 7.74
N GLU A 24 -0.37 -5.84 8.98
CA GLU A 24 -1.38 -4.91 9.51
C GLU A 24 -1.18 -3.53 8.90
N THR A 25 -2.26 -2.89 8.49
CA THR A 25 -2.25 -1.57 7.88
C THR A 25 -3.10 -0.60 8.69
N ALA A 26 -2.52 0.55 9.05
CA ALA A 26 -3.28 1.67 9.57
C ALA A 26 -4.10 2.35 8.45
N PRO A 27 -5.18 3.07 8.77
CA PRO A 27 -5.92 3.84 7.79
C PRO A 27 -5.03 4.78 6.96
N PHE A 28 -5.39 4.96 5.70
CA PHE A 28 -4.81 5.97 4.83
C PHE A 28 -5.64 7.24 4.97
N VAL A 29 -4.99 8.40 5.07
CA VAL A 29 -5.69 9.68 5.21
C VAL A 29 -5.37 10.57 4.02
N PHE A 30 -6.38 10.89 3.22
CA PHE A 30 -6.27 11.78 2.08
C PHE A 30 -7.26 12.93 2.22
N GLY A 31 -6.76 14.17 2.28
CA GLY A 31 -7.60 15.34 2.46
C GLY A 31 -8.43 15.35 3.76
N GLY A 32 -7.95 14.68 4.82
CA GLY A 32 -8.65 14.55 6.09
C GLY A 32 -9.72 13.44 6.12
N VAL A 33 -9.80 12.63 5.07
CA VAL A 33 -10.74 11.51 4.94
C VAL A 33 -9.97 10.20 5.08
N GLU A 34 -10.51 9.29 5.89
CA GLU A 34 -9.91 7.97 6.11
C GLU A 34 -10.37 6.95 5.08
N TYR A 35 -9.43 6.15 4.61
CA TYR A 35 -9.63 5.01 3.73
C TYR A 35 -8.96 3.79 4.36
N VAL A 36 -9.59 2.64 4.29
CA VAL A 36 -9.12 1.45 5.00
C VAL A 36 -8.99 0.25 4.07
N VAL A 37 -8.06 -0.63 4.39
CA VAL A 37 -8.09 -2.00 3.87
C VAL A 37 -9.14 -2.78 4.64
N PRO A 38 -10.05 -3.52 3.98
CA PRO A 38 -11.02 -4.38 4.66
C PRO A 38 -10.33 -5.37 5.60
N GLY A 39 -10.74 -5.37 6.88
CA GLY A 39 -10.11 -6.20 7.90
C GLY A 39 -8.76 -5.74 8.41
N GLY A 40 -8.18 -4.66 7.84
CA GLY A 40 -6.94 -4.04 8.32
C GLY A 40 -5.68 -4.89 8.12
N VAL A 41 -5.73 -5.94 7.29
CA VAL A 41 -4.59 -6.83 7.02
C VAL A 41 -4.46 -7.08 5.53
N VAL A 42 -3.23 -6.98 5.03
CA VAL A 42 -2.85 -7.31 3.65
C VAL A 42 -1.91 -8.51 3.66
N GLU A 43 -2.15 -9.48 2.79
CA GLU A 43 -1.20 -10.56 2.53
C GLU A 43 -0.16 -10.08 1.52
N LEU A 44 1.08 -9.92 1.99
CA LEU A 44 2.23 -9.58 1.15
C LEU A 44 2.90 -10.86 0.68
N GLU A 45 2.94 -11.07 -0.61
CA GLU A 45 3.77 -12.12 -1.22
C GLU A 45 5.20 -11.58 -1.38
N LEU A 46 6.15 -12.26 -0.76
CA LEU A 46 7.56 -11.90 -0.78
C LEU A 46 8.36 -13.01 -1.44
N ASP A 47 8.93 -12.72 -2.61
CA ASP A 47 9.95 -13.51 -3.27
C ASP A 47 11.33 -12.93 -2.97
N ALA A 48 12.26 -13.80 -2.64
CA ALA A 48 13.64 -13.42 -2.35
C ALA A 48 14.60 -14.29 -3.16
N ALA A 49 15.49 -13.66 -3.91
CA ALA A 49 16.54 -14.34 -4.66
C ALA A 49 17.91 -13.84 -4.22
N ARG A 50 18.83 -14.81 -3.97
CA ARG A 50 20.21 -14.50 -3.59
C ARG A 50 21.14 -14.67 -4.79
N VAL A 51 21.86 -13.59 -5.12
CA VAL A 51 22.88 -13.56 -6.16
C VAL A 51 24.14 -12.96 -5.56
N ASP A 52 25.19 -13.76 -5.44
CA ASP A 52 26.45 -13.39 -4.79
C ASP A 52 26.22 -12.87 -3.34
N ASP A 53 26.55 -11.62 -3.08
CA ASP A 53 26.38 -10.92 -1.80
C ASP A 53 25.12 -10.05 -1.73
N GLN A 54 24.28 -10.11 -2.76
CA GLN A 54 23.05 -9.33 -2.85
C GLN A 54 21.81 -10.21 -2.70
N LEU A 55 20.86 -9.73 -1.92
CA LEU A 55 19.51 -10.28 -1.83
C LEU A 55 18.56 -9.35 -2.56
N THR A 56 17.90 -9.86 -3.60
CA THR A 56 16.82 -9.18 -4.29
C THR A 56 15.50 -9.60 -3.69
N LEU A 57 14.69 -8.63 -3.29
CA LEU A 57 13.37 -8.83 -2.72
C LEU A 57 12.33 -8.33 -3.73
N LYS A 58 11.33 -9.16 -4.04
CA LYS A 58 10.17 -8.76 -4.84
C LYS A 58 8.93 -8.90 -3.96
N ALA A 59 8.19 -7.82 -3.86
CA ALA A 59 6.91 -7.76 -3.17
C ALA A 59 5.78 -7.73 -4.18
N HIS A 60 4.71 -8.47 -3.88
CA HIS A 60 3.45 -8.38 -4.61
C HIS A 60 2.30 -8.44 -3.62
N LEU A 61 1.26 -7.65 -3.87
CA LEU A 61 0.03 -7.67 -3.09
C LEU A 61 -1.18 -7.37 -3.95
N GLU A 62 -2.28 -7.97 -3.57
CA GLU A 62 -3.62 -7.65 -4.07
C GLU A 62 -4.52 -7.34 -2.86
N THR A 63 -5.24 -6.24 -2.92
CA THR A 63 -6.17 -5.82 -1.86
C THR A 63 -7.25 -4.90 -2.41
N GLU A 64 -8.07 -4.36 -1.53
CA GLU A 64 -9.04 -3.30 -1.84
C GLU A 64 -8.87 -2.17 -0.83
N ILE A 65 -9.23 -0.96 -1.25
CA ILE A 65 -9.35 0.19 -0.36
C ILE A 65 -10.80 0.63 -0.33
N GLU A 66 -11.34 0.76 0.88
CA GLU A 66 -12.71 1.21 1.13
C GLU A 66 -12.71 2.58 1.80
N GLY A 67 -13.68 3.40 1.43
CA GLY A 67 -13.92 4.71 2.02
C GLY A 67 -14.96 5.50 1.25
N PRO A 68 -15.17 6.78 1.58
CA PRO A 68 -16.14 7.60 0.88
C PRO A 68 -15.66 7.96 -0.53
N CYS A 69 -16.59 7.92 -1.48
CA CYS A 69 -16.37 8.42 -2.84
C CYS A 69 -16.04 9.92 -2.82
N GLN A 70 -14.96 10.30 -3.48
CA GLN A 70 -14.53 11.71 -3.52
C GLN A 70 -15.46 12.62 -4.33
N ARG A 71 -16.47 12.06 -5.02
CA ARG A 71 -17.44 12.85 -5.79
C ARG A 71 -18.83 12.91 -5.15
N CYS A 72 -19.38 11.78 -4.69
CA CYS A 72 -20.75 11.73 -4.17
C CYS A 72 -20.82 11.44 -2.67
N LEU A 73 -19.68 11.20 -2.00
CA LEU A 73 -19.56 10.84 -0.58
C LEU A 73 -20.21 9.50 -0.19
N GLY A 74 -20.78 8.77 -1.14
CA GLY A 74 -21.25 7.41 -0.94
C GLY A 74 -20.07 6.42 -0.83
N ASP A 75 -20.35 5.16 -0.50
CA ASP A 75 -19.32 4.15 -0.35
C ASP A 75 -18.58 3.89 -1.67
N ALA A 76 -17.26 3.87 -1.60
CA ALA A 76 -16.38 3.50 -2.71
C ALA A 76 -15.48 2.35 -2.28
N ARG A 77 -15.21 1.45 -3.23
CA ARG A 77 -14.30 0.33 -3.08
C ARG A 77 -13.43 0.25 -4.34
N VAL A 78 -12.14 0.30 -4.17
CA VAL A 78 -11.17 0.33 -5.27
C VAL A 78 -10.21 -0.85 -5.12
N PRO A 79 -10.12 -1.74 -6.13
CA PRO A 79 -9.11 -2.80 -6.14
C PRO A 79 -7.73 -2.19 -6.30
N VAL A 80 -6.76 -2.78 -5.60
CA VAL A 80 -5.35 -2.40 -5.62
C VAL A 80 -4.52 -3.64 -5.88
N GLU A 81 -3.75 -3.63 -6.95
CA GLU A 81 -2.71 -4.60 -7.25
C GLU A 81 -1.39 -3.84 -7.34
N ALA A 82 -0.39 -4.25 -6.57
CA ALA A 82 0.88 -3.55 -6.51
C ALA A 82 2.06 -4.51 -6.41
N SER A 83 3.18 -4.13 -7.01
CA SER A 83 4.44 -4.87 -6.94
C SER A 83 5.61 -3.92 -6.80
N GLY A 84 6.65 -4.37 -6.10
CA GLY A 84 7.86 -3.59 -5.90
C GLY A 84 9.10 -4.47 -5.79
N ILE A 85 10.27 -3.85 -5.93
CA ILE A 85 11.56 -4.52 -5.80
C ILE A 85 12.44 -3.72 -4.86
N ASP A 86 13.09 -4.41 -3.94
CA ASP A 86 14.12 -3.84 -3.08
C ASP A 86 15.38 -4.72 -3.07
N TYR A 87 16.52 -4.15 -2.71
CA TYR A 87 17.81 -4.80 -2.73
C TYR A 87 18.52 -4.65 -1.40
N VAL A 88 19.05 -5.77 -0.89
CA VAL A 88 19.83 -5.81 0.35
C VAL A 88 21.21 -6.33 0.05
N ARG A 89 22.27 -5.57 0.35
CA ARG A 89 23.64 -6.03 0.23
C ARG A 89 24.14 -6.56 1.57
N HIS A 90 24.95 -7.60 1.51
CA HIS A 90 25.66 -8.11 2.68
C HIS A 90 26.73 -7.08 3.06
N GLY A 91 26.54 -6.36 4.14
CA GLY A 91 27.44 -5.29 4.58
C GLY A 91 26.79 -3.92 4.73
N ASP A 92 25.63 -3.70 4.11
CA ASP A 92 24.83 -2.52 4.36
C ASP A 92 24.17 -2.63 5.74
N SER A 93 24.91 -2.23 6.75
CA SER A 93 24.44 -2.11 8.14
C SER A 93 24.47 -3.33 9.05
N GLU A 94 25.64 -3.77 9.47
CA GLU A 94 25.77 -4.32 10.82
C GLU A 94 25.51 -3.16 11.82
N GLY A 95 24.29 -3.06 12.34
CA GLY A 95 23.94 -2.16 13.45
C GLY A 95 23.06 -0.95 13.12
N ALA A 96 22.52 -0.81 11.92
CA ALA A 96 21.54 0.23 11.67
C ALA A 96 20.20 -0.14 12.32
N GLU A 97 19.87 0.53 13.41
CA GLU A 97 18.54 0.51 13.99
C GLU A 97 17.62 1.40 13.15
N PHE A 98 16.34 1.03 13.02
CA PHE A 98 15.32 1.94 12.49
C PHE A 98 15.10 3.00 13.55
N ASP A 99 15.57 4.22 13.29
CA ASP A 99 15.25 5.38 14.09
C ASP A 99 13.96 5.98 13.53
N ASP A 100 12.92 5.99 14.35
CA ASP A 100 11.59 6.50 13.93
C ASP A 100 11.60 8.05 13.85
N ASP A 101 12.70 8.71 14.27
CA ASP A 101 12.86 10.17 14.34
C ASP A 101 13.76 10.76 13.22
N GLU A 102 14.30 9.95 12.31
CA GLU A 102 15.09 10.48 11.20
C GLU A 102 14.19 11.05 10.09
N ASP A 103 14.28 12.36 9.86
CA ASP A 103 13.59 13.11 8.79
C ASP A 103 14.03 12.70 7.36
N GLU A 104 15.09 11.92 7.20
CA GLU A 104 15.50 11.32 5.92
C GLU A 104 14.96 9.91 5.79
N ALA A 105 14.00 9.74 4.88
CA ALA A 105 13.53 8.41 4.50
C ALA A 105 14.72 7.57 4.01
N PRO A 106 15.04 6.45 4.67
CA PRO A 106 16.16 5.61 4.26
C PRO A 106 15.97 5.11 2.83
N GLU A 107 17.06 4.99 2.09
CA GLU A 107 17.04 4.29 0.81
C GLU A 107 16.62 2.83 1.05
N GLY A 108 15.52 2.38 0.39
CA GLY A 108 14.98 1.03 0.51
C GLY A 108 14.15 0.77 1.78
N TYR A 109 13.63 -0.44 1.88
CA TYR A 109 12.75 -0.91 2.96
C TYR A 109 13.46 -1.85 3.95
N ALA A 110 14.66 -2.31 3.63
CA ALA A 110 15.44 -3.18 4.48
C ALA A 110 16.65 -2.46 5.07
N ARG A 111 16.90 -2.70 6.36
CA ARG A 111 18.15 -2.32 7.03
C ARG A 111 18.81 -3.58 7.58
N GLY A 112 19.97 -3.92 7.04
CA GLY A 112 20.62 -5.20 7.31
C GLY A 112 19.69 -6.37 6.94
N PHE A 113 19.33 -7.18 7.94
CA PHE A 113 18.44 -8.32 7.73
C PHE A 113 17.01 -8.08 8.24
N VAL A 114 16.62 -6.85 8.51
CA VAL A 114 15.27 -6.49 8.96
C VAL A 114 14.57 -5.69 7.87
N LEU A 115 13.45 -6.22 7.37
CA LEU A 115 12.59 -5.59 6.37
C LEU A 115 11.41 -4.91 7.06
N ASP A 116 11.19 -3.62 6.79
CA ASP A 116 10.00 -2.88 7.23
C ASP A 116 8.85 -3.15 6.23
N VAL A 117 8.11 -4.22 6.49
CA VAL A 117 7.04 -4.67 5.60
C VAL A 117 5.81 -3.76 5.67
N GLU A 118 5.56 -3.12 6.82
CA GLU A 118 4.43 -2.19 6.96
C GLU A 118 4.64 -0.95 6.08
N ARG A 119 5.83 -0.34 6.15
CA ARG A 119 6.16 0.81 5.31
C ARG A 119 6.09 0.44 3.83
N TRP A 120 6.69 -0.69 3.44
CA TRP A 120 6.68 -1.12 2.04
C TRP A 120 5.27 -1.34 1.50
N VAL A 121 4.41 -2.05 2.25
CA VAL A 121 3.00 -2.27 1.88
C VAL A 121 2.25 -0.94 1.75
N ARG A 122 2.48 0.00 2.68
CA ARG A 122 1.82 1.32 2.62
C ARG A 122 2.22 2.12 1.38
N ASP A 123 3.51 2.13 1.05
CA ASP A 123 4.02 2.84 -0.12
C ASP A 123 3.50 2.18 -1.41
N LEU A 124 3.54 0.84 -1.51
CA LEU A 124 2.99 0.10 -2.66
C LEU A 124 1.50 0.39 -2.89
N ILE A 125 0.69 0.37 -1.83
CA ILE A 125 -0.73 0.72 -1.93
C ILE A 125 -0.88 2.17 -2.36
N GLY A 126 -0.15 3.10 -1.74
CA GLY A 126 -0.22 4.52 -2.05
C GLY A 126 0.13 4.85 -3.51
N GLU A 127 1.14 4.18 -4.06
CA GLU A 127 1.57 4.33 -5.46
C GLU A 127 0.57 3.74 -6.47
N ALA A 128 -0.13 2.67 -6.09
CA ALA A 128 -1.09 1.99 -6.96
C ALA A 128 -2.50 2.61 -6.92
N LEU A 129 -2.79 3.48 -5.96
CA LEU A 129 -4.09 4.13 -5.86
C LEU A 129 -4.35 5.06 -7.06
N PRO A 130 -5.60 5.09 -7.59
CA PRO A 130 -5.97 6.05 -8.62
C PRO A 130 -5.94 7.49 -8.05
N LEU A 131 -5.81 8.48 -8.93
CA LEU A 131 -5.82 9.90 -8.56
C LEU A 131 -7.10 10.32 -7.81
N GLN A 132 -8.20 9.61 -8.02
CA GLN A 132 -9.48 9.81 -7.32
C GLN A 132 -10.06 8.47 -6.92
N ILE A 133 -10.44 8.34 -5.66
CA ILE A 133 -11.20 7.19 -5.15
C ILE A 133 -12.69 7.49 -5.38
N VAL A 134 -13.30 6.80 -6.33
CA VAL A 134 -14.69 6.99 -6.74
C VAL A 134 -15.46 5.69 -6.70
N CYS A 135 -16.75 5.73 -6.42
CA CYS A 135 -17.62 4.54 -6.38
C CYS A 135 -17.80 3.88 -7.75
N ARG A 136 -17.67 4.68 -8.84
CA ARG A 136 -17.70 4.25 -10.24
C ARG A 136 -17.10 5.34 -11.13
N GLU A 137 -16.60 4.99 -12.29
CA GLU A 137 -15.92 5.92 -13.22
C GLU A 137 -16.83 7.08 -13.66
N ASP A 138 -18.11 6.79 -13.91
CA ASP A 138 -19.13 7.73 -14.37
C ASP A 138 -19.88 8.43 -13.23
N CYS A 139 -19.37 8.39 -11.97
CA CYS A 139 -20.00 9.04 -10.84
C CYS A 139 -20.17 10.54 -11.10
N ALA A 140 -21.43 11.00 -11.14
CA ALA A 140 -21.78 12.39 -11.39
C ALA A 140 -21.51 13.32 -10.17
N GLY A 141 -21.36 12.74 -8.99
CA GLY A 141 -21.08 13.48 -7.76
C GLY A 141 -22.28 14.17 -7.17
N LEU A 142 -21.98 15.16 -6.31
CA LEU A 142 -23.01 16.02 -5.68
C LEU A 142 -23.13 17.35 -6.41
N CYS A 143 -24.34 17.90 -6.44
CA CYS A 143 -24.55 19.26 -6.91
C CYS A 143 -23.78 20.27 -6.04
N PRO A 144 -22.92 21.13 -6.60
CA PRO A 144 -22.13 22.08 -5.83
C PRO A 144 -22.95 23.16 -5.15
N THR A 145 -24.21 23.38 -5.59
CA THR A 145 -25.09 24.42 -5.06
C THR A 145 -25.93 23.93 -3.89
N CYS A 146 -26.51 22.73 -3.97
CA CYS A 146 -27.45 22.21 -2.96
C CYS A 146 -27.08 20.86 -2.35
N GLY A 147 -26.02 20.20 -2.86
CA GLY A 147 -25.59 18.89 -2.35
C GLY A 147 -26.46 17.70 -2.79
N ALA A 148 -27.42 17.89 -3.70
CA ALA A 148 -28.21 16.77 -4.23
C ALA A 148 -27.33 15.78 -5.00
N ASP A 149 -27.60 14.48 -4.87
CA ASP A 149 -26.85 13.43 -5.59
C ASP A 149 -27.27 13.42 -7.06
N LEU A 150 -26.34 13.81 -7.94
CA LEU A 150 -26.56 13.85 -9.38
C LEU A 150 -26.57 12.46 -10.02
N ASN A 151 -26.21 11.41 -9.29
CA ASN A 151 -26.38 10.03 -9.76
C ASN A 151 -27.84 9.58 -9.64
N GLU A 152 -28.58 10.11 -8.66
CA GLU A 152 -29.99 9.80 -8.45
C GLU A 152 -30.89 10.71 -9.30
N ASP A 153 -30.48 11.97 -9.51
CA ASP A 153 -31.23 12.96 -10.30
C ASP A 153 -30.33 13.58 -11.40
N PRO A 154 -30.12 12.88 -12.54
CA PRO A 154 -29.28 13.37 -13.64
C PRO A 154 -29.83 14.62 -14.33
N GLY A 155 -31.11 14.93 -14.12
CA GLY A 155 -31.80 16.10 -14.68
C GLY A 155 -31.82 17.29 -13.74
N HIS A 156 -31.15 17.22 -12.59
CA HIS A 156 -31.14 18.24 -11.57
C HIS A 156 -30.70 19.62 -12.11
N THR A 157 -31.54 20.62 -11.96
CA THR A 157 -31.27 22.00 -12.36
C THR A 157 -31.70 22.97 -11.27
N HIS A 158 -31.09 24.16 -11.26
CA HIS A 158 -31.50 25.28 -10.43
C HIS A 158 -32.15 26.34 -11.30
N GLU A 159 -33.30 26.85 -10.87
CA GLU A 159 -33.87 28.08 -11.46
C GLU A 159 -33.03 29.28 -10.97
N GLU A 160 -32.61 30.15 -11.88
CA GLU A 160 -31.87 31.37 -11.59
C GLU A 160 -32.79 32.44 -10.90
#